data_5fa7439a48a36222af2cd4ada2a608a3
#
_entry.id   5fa7439a48a36222af2cd4ada2a608a3
#
_cell.length_a   1.000
_cell.length_b   1.000
_cell.length_c   1.000
_cell.angle_alpha   90.00
_cell.angle_beta   90.00
_cell.angle_gamma   90.00
#
_symmetry.space_group_name_H-M   'P 1'
#
loop_
_entity.id
_entity.type
_entity.pdbx_description
1 polymer ?
#
loop_
_entity_poly.entity_id
_entity_poly.type
_entity_poly.pdbx_seq_one_letter_code
_entity_poly.pdbx_strand_id
1 'polypeptide(L)'
;MAAQRGEGDGVVTRPGETGPEAPADVRERARAIPEAAVARLAVYLRVLSGMVEQGVTTISSEELAGAAGVNSAKLRKDLSYIGSYGTRGVGYDVEVLVSHIERILGLTRKHSVAVVGIGNLGHALANYGGFPSRGFPVAALFDIDPDLTGVPVGGIPVDHIDDITSVCAEREVSIGVIATPPQAAQAVCDRLVSAGVQCILNFAPVVLQVPDYVEVRKVDLAVEMQILSFHVARRADEAAGDVVNGIGVDGVVIRP
;
A
#
# COMPACT_ATOMS: atom_id res chain seq x y z
N MET A 1 56.46 -21.63 -39.62
CA MET A 1 56.60 -20.66 -38.53
C MET A 1 55.20 -20.31 -38.00
N ALA A 2 55.05 -20.34 -36.73
CA ALA A 2 53.83 -20.53 -35.89
C ALA A 2 52.68 -19.58 -36.17
N ALA A 3 51.49 -20.19 -36.23
CA ALA A 3 50.20 -19.53 -36.08
C ALA A 3 49.85 -19.47 -34.57
N GLN A 4 49.55 -18.28 -34.01
CA GLN A 4 48.95 -18.13 -32.72
C GLN A 4 47.44 -17.91 -32.89
N ARG A 5 46.68 -18.81 -32.29
CA ARG A 5 45.22 -18.70 -32.08
C ARG A 5 44.97 -17.78 -30.89
N GLY A 6 44.15 -16.74 -31.07
CA GLY A 6 43.55 -15.96 -29.98
C GLY A 6 42.24 -16.62 -29.59
N GLU A 7 42.17 -17.14 -28.38
CA GLU A 7 40.92 -17.55 -27.71
C GLU A 7 40.16 -16.31 -27.26
N GLY A 8 38.95 -16.14 -27.80
CA GLY A 8 38.00 -15.16 -27.33
C GLY A 8 37.25 -15.72 -26.15
N ASP A 9 37.53 -15.20 -24.96
CA ASP A 9 36.77 -15.47 -23.74
C ASP A 9 35.35 -14.83 -23.86
N GLY A 10 34.40 -15.66 -24.21
CA GLY A 10 32.97 -15.31 -24.15
C GLY A 10 32.51 -15.30 -22.69
N VAL A 11 32.39 -14.12 -22.13
CA VAL A 11 31.71 -13.93 -20.84
C VAL A 11 30.24 -14.29 -21.01
N VAL A 12 29.88 -15.50 -20.57
CA VAL A 12 28.51 -15.96 -20.45
C VAL A 12 27.93 -15.27 -19.22
N THR A 13 27.19 -14.17 -19.41
CA THR A 13 26.37 -13.57 -18.38
C THR A 13 25.22 -14.53 -18.03
N ARG A 14 25.23 -15.05 -16.83
CA ARG A 14 24.15 -15.87 -16.27
C ARG A 14 22.91 -14.98 -16.06
N PRO A 15 21.70 -15.37 -16.50
CA PRO A 15 20.47 -14.69 -16.11
C PRO A 15 20.15 -15.05 -14.67
N GLY A 16 20.03 -14.05 -13.77
CA GLY A 16 19.55 -14.25 -12.40
C GLY A 16 20.35 -13.60 -11.29
N GLU A 17 20.97 -12.45 -11.50
CA GLU A 17 21.36 -11.61 -10.35
C GLU A 17 20.16 -10.82 -9.86
N THR A 18 19.35 -11.46 -9.00
CA THR A 18 18.46 -10.74 -8.07
C THR A 18 19.34 -9.81 -7.24
N GLY A 19 19.03 -8.51 -7.27
CA GLY A 19 19.74 -7.50 -6.49
C GLY A 19 19.82 -7.89 -5.00
N PRO A 20 20.65 -7.21 -4.18
CA PRO A 20 21.00 -7.67 -2.84
C PRO A 20 19.76 -7.97 -2.00
N GLU A 21 19.60 -9.24 -1.63
CA GLU A 21 18.55 -9.66 -0.72
C GLU A 21 18.75 -8.97 0.63
N ALA A 22 17.64 -8.51 1.25
CA ALA A 22 17.71 -7.96 2.60
C ALA A 22 18.34 -8.99 3.54
N PRO A 23 19.20 -8.58 4.50
CA PRO A 23 19.81 -9.48 5.48
C PRO A 23 18.76 -10.36 6.17
N ALA A 24 19.12 -11.60 6.50
CA ALA A 24 18.20 -12.60 7.06
C ALA A 24 17.51 -12.13 8.35
N ASP A 25 18.20 -11.35 9.17
CA ASP A 25 17.67 -10.75 10.41
C ASP A 25 16.56 -9.72 10.15
N VAL A 26 16.62 -8.98 9.04
CA VAL A 26 15.57 -8.02 8.65
C VAL A 26 14.32 -8.75 8.17
N ARG A 27 14.48 -9.86 7.44
CA ARG A 27 13.36 -10.70 6.99
C ARG A 27 12.66 -11.38 8.16
N GLU A 28 13.41 -11.90 9.12
CA GLU A 28 12.86 -12.56 10.31
C GLU A 28 12.12 -11.57 11.20
N ARG A 29 12.66 -10.37 11.40
CA ARG A 29 11.98 -9.27 12.12
C ARG A 29 10.73 -8.79 11.41
N ALA A 30 10.75 -8.64 10.10
CA ALA A 30 9.58 -8.25 9.32
C ALA A 30 8.41 -9.24 9.48
N ARG A 31 8.69 -10.55 9.55
CA ARG A 31 7.67 -11.59 9.81
C ARG A 31 7.05 -11.53 11.20
N ALA A 32 7.74 -10.93 12.17
CA ALA A 32 7.27 -10.82 13.54
C ALA A 32 6.44 -9.54 13.81
N ILE A 33 6.35 -8.62 12.83
CA ILE A 33 5.61 -7.36 12.98
C ILE A 33 4.12 -7.61 12.77
N PRO A 34 3.25 -7.27 13.74
CA PRO A 34 1.82 -7.38 13.54
C PRO A 34 1.33 -6.54 12.36
N GLU A 35 0.41 -7.06 11.56
CA GLU A 35 -0.11 -6.40 10.35
C GLU A 35 -0.64 -4.98 10.64
N ALA A 36 -1.37 -4.81 11.75
CA ALA A 36 -1.84 -3.50 12.18
C ALA A 36 -0.68 -2.52 12.50
N ALA A 37 0.51 -3.00 12.87
CA ALA A 37 1.68 -2.15 13.04
C ALA A 37 2.30 -1.81 11.67
N VAL A 38 2.36 -2.76 10.73
CA VAL A 38 2.81 -2.50 9.35
C VAL A 38 1.98 -1.40 8.69
N ALA A 39 0.64 -1.47 8.83
CA ALA A 39 -0.25 -0.43 8.30
C ALA A 39 0.05 0.96 8.89
N ARG A 40 0.33 1.03 10.20
CA ARG A 40 0.70 2.31 10.84
C ARG A 40 2.11 2.78 10.47
N LEU A 41 3.07 1.87 10.26
CA LEU A 41 4.40 2.23 9.76
C LEU A 41 4.31 2.95 8.41
N ALA A 42 3.41 2.54 7.51
CA ALA A 42 3.17 3.24 6.26
C ALA A 42 2.61 4.67 6.47
N VAL A 43 1.77 4.87 7.51
CA VAL A 43 1.29 6.21 7.89
C VAL A 43 2.43 7.05 8.48
N TYR A 44 3.26 6.46 9.36
CA TYR A 44 4.42 7.15 9.94
C TYR A 44 5.41 7.58 8.85
N LEU A 45 5.71 6.70 7.91
CA LEU A 45 6.57 7.02 6.77
C LEU A 45 6.06 8.23 5.99
N ARG A 46 4.76 8.27 5.67
CA ARG A 46 4.16 9.41 4.95
C ARG A 46 4.31 10.72 5.70
N VAL A 47 4.11 10.72 7.03
CA VAL A 47 4.28 11.89 7.87
C VAL A 47 5.74 12.34 7.90
N LEU A 48 6.65 11.39 8.12
CA LEU A 48 8.10 11.63 8.18
C LEU A 48 8.65 12.16 6.85
N SER A 49 8.21 11.60 5.71
CA SER A 49 8.62 12.08 4.38
C SER A 49 8.24 13.56 4.17
N GLY A 50 7.04 13.95 4.58
CA GLY A 50 6.65 15.37 4.53
C GLY A 50 7.46 16.26 5.46
N MET A 51 7.99 15.72 6.57
CA MET A 51 8.88 16.44 7.47
C MET A 51 10.29 16.60 6.90
N VAL A 52 10.81 15.59 6.21
CA VAL A 52 12.09 15.68 5.47
C VAL A 52 12.01 16.81 4.44
N GLU A 53 10.92 16.89 3.67
CA GLU A 53 10.71 17.97 2.69
C GLU A 53 10.68 19.36 3.34
N GLN A 54 10.28 19.46 4.61
CA GLN A 54 10.27 20.70 5.40
C GLN A 54 11.60 20.96 6.12
N GLY A 55 12.61 20.08 5.98
CA GLY A 55 13.91 20.23 6.61
C GLY A 55 13.93 19.88 8.11
N VAL A 56 12.93 19.15 8.62
CA VAL A 56 12.91 18.71 10.03
C VAL A 56 13.87 17.54 10.19
N THR A 57 14.85 17.70 11.06
CA THR A 57 15.89 16.68 11.30
C THR A 57 15.60 15.77 12.50
N THR A 58 14.86 16.26 13.49
CA THR A 58 14.57 15.52 14.73
C THR A 58 13.12 15.72 15.13
N ILE A 59 12.47 14.65 15.62
CA ILE A 59 11.08 14.66 16.06
C ILE A 59 10.89 13.84 17.34
N SER A 60 10.06 14.33 18.26
CA SER A 60 9.67 13.58 19.45
C SER A 60 8.60 12.50 19.15
N SER A 61 8.46 11.53 20.05
CA SER A 61 7.37 10.53 19.92
C SER A 61 5.97 11.14 20.05
N GLU A 62 5.83 12.22 20.78
CA GLU A 62 4.57 12.95 20.96
C GLU A 62 4.15 13.69 19.70
N GLU A 63 5.07 14.39 19.07
CA GLU A 63 4.84 15.14 17.82
C GLU A 63 4.53 14.18 16.66
N LEU A 64 5.33 13.12 16.47
CA LEU A 64 5.10 12.14 15.41
C LEU A 64 3.77 11.40 15.62
N ALA A 65 3.46 11.03 16.86
CA ALA A 65 2.19 10.36 17.18
C ALA A 65 0.99 11.28 16.91
N GLY A 66 1.08 12.56 17.30
CA GLY A 66 0.05 13.57 17.03
C GLY A 66 -0.18 13.75 15.53
N ALA A 67 0.88 13.90 14.74
CA ALA A 67 0.81 14.04 13.29
C ALA A 67 0.26 12.78 12.59
N ALA A 68 0.50 11.59 13.16
CA ALA A 68 0.02 10.32 12.64
C ALA A 68 -1.36 9.90 13.17
N GLY A 69 -1.98 10.68 14.07
CA GLY A 69 -3.29 10.37 14.65
C GLY A 69 -3.30 9.18 15.60
N VAL A 70 -2.20 8.91 16.30
CA VAL A 70 -2.08 7.81 17.28
C VAL A 70 -1.57 8.35 18.62
N ASN A 71 -1.59 7.53 19.68
CA ASN A 71 -0.93 7.91 20.93
C ASN A 71 0.56 7.51 20.94
N SER A 72 1.38 8.26 21.69
CA SER A 72 2.83 8.08 21.74
C SER A 72 3.26 6.72 22.31
N ALA A 73 2.47 6.09 23.19
CA ALA A 73 2.77 4.76 23.70
C ALA A 73 2.62 3.69 22.61
N LYS A 74 1.59 3.81 21.76
CA LYS A 74 1.39 2.94 20.61
C LYS A 74 2.49 3.11 19.57
N LEU A 75 2.83 4.35 19.24
CA LEU A 75 3.93 4.66 18.34
C LEU A 75 5.25 4.03 18.83
N ARG A 76 5.61 4.23 20.10
CA ARG A 76 6.83 3.63 20.67
C ARG A 76 6.82 2.11 20.61
N LYS A 77 5.67 1.47 20.85
CA LYS A 77 5.51 0.03 20.72
C LYS A 77 5.71 -0.40 19.26
N ASP A 78 5.09 0.28 18.31
CA ASP A 78 5.25 -0.05 16.88
C ASP A 78 6.69 0.10 16.42
N LEU A 79 7.36 1.20 16.78
CA LEU A 79 8.76 1.41 16.45
C LEU A 79 9.70 0.40 17.13
N SER A 80 9.34 -0.14 18.28
CA SER A 80 10.14 -1.19 18.95
C SER A 80 10.23 -2.49 18.14
N TYR A 81 9.28 -2.79 17.26
CA TYR A 81 9.36 -3.95 16.37
C TYR A 81 10.45 -3.80 15.31
N ILE A 82 10.76 -2.57 14.91
CA ILE A 82 11.75 -2.30 13.86
C ILE A 82 13.13 -1.97 14.44
N GLY A 83 13.23 -1.66 15.72
CA GLY A 83 14.48 -1.39 16.45
C GLY A 83 14.36 -0.26 17.46
N SER A 84 15.48 0.09 18.08
CA SER A 84 15.59 1.19 19.06
C SER A 84 16.28 2.38 18.41
N TYR A 85 15.55 3.33 17.89
CA TYR A 85 16.08 4.48 17.13
C TYR A 85 15.95 5.82 17.86
N GLY A 86 15.19 5.86 18.95
CA GLY A 86 15.00 7.08 19.73
C GLY A 86 16.06 7.26 20.80
N THR A 87 16.56 8.48 20.94
CA THR A 87 17.39 8.89 22.08
C THR A 87 16.51 9.52 23.14
N ARG A 88 16.63 9.02 24.38
CA ARG A 88 15.81 9.50 25.49
C ARG A 88 16.02 11.00 25.71
N GLY A 89 14.95 11.79 25.69
CA GLY A 89 14.97 13.25 25.86
C GLY A 89 15.30 14.03 24.58
N VAL A 90 15.69 13.37 23.48
CA VAL A 90 16.00 14.02 22.20
C VAL A 90 14.95 13.70 21.13
N GLY A 91 14.48 12.45 21.05
CA GLY A 91 13.54 11.99 20.01
C GLY A 91 14.22 11.09 18.99
N TYR A 92 13.70 11.13 17.76
CA TYR A 92 14.14 10.33 16.62
C TYR A 92 14.78 11.24 15.58
N ASP A 93 15.89 10.79 15.00
CA ASP A 93 16.39 11.33 13.74
C ASP A 93 15.44 10.93 12.61
N VAL A 94 14.93 11.93 11.87
CA VAL A 94 13.86 11.75 10.88
C VAL A 94 14.35 10.95 9.69
N GLU A 95 15.52 11.26 9.12
CA GLU A 95 16.06 10.58 7.95
C GLU A 95 16.43 9.13 8.25
N VAL A 96 17.03 8.90 9.42
CA VAL A 96 17.37 7.55 9.89
C VAL A 96 16.10 6.73 10.06
N LEU A 97 15.05 7.29 10.65
CA LEU A 97 13.79 6.58 10.88
C LEU A 97 13.07 6.29 9.54
N VAL A 98 13.06 7.23 8.60
CA VAL A 98 12.54 7.03 7.23
C VAL A 98 13.23 5.84 6.58
N SER A 99 14.58 5.85 6.52
CA SER A 99 15.36 4.79 5.87
C SER A 99 15.09 3.40 6.48
N HIS A 100 14.86 3.33 7.78
CA HIS A 100 14.55 2.07 8.45
C HIS A 100 13.14 1.58 8.15
N ILE A 101 12.15 2.48 8.16
CA ILE A 101 10.76 2.12 7.82
C ILE A 101 10.68 1.69 6.35
N GLU A 102 11.32 2.41 5.44
CA GLU A 102 11.38 2.04 4.02
C GLU A 102 11.95 0.65 3.80
N ARG A 103 13.03 0.30 4.52
CA ARG A 103 13.64 -1.03 4.45
C ARG A 103 12.69 -2.12 4.93
N ILE A 104 11.98 -1.89 6.03
CA ILE A 104 11.00 -2.84 6.57
C ILE A 104 9.80 -3.01 5.64
N LEU A 105 9.33 -1.92 5.05
CA LEU A 105 8.22 -1.94 4.10
C LEU A 105 8.62 -2.41 2.68
N GLY A 106 9.90 -2.73 2.47
CA GLY A 106 10.41 -3.21 1.18
C GLY A 106 10.54 -2.12 0.11
N LEU A 107 10.46 -0.84 0.48
CA LEU A 107 10.45 0.30 -0.45
C LEU A 107 11.84 0.70 -0.96
N THR A 108 12.89 -0.05 -0.62
CA THR A 108 14.23 0.10 -1.18
C THR A 108 14.34 -0.36 -2.64
N ARG A 109 13.29 -0.99 -3.15
CA ARG A 109 13.14 -1.42 -4.55
C ARG A 109 11.84 -0.86 -5.12
N LYS A 110 11.80 -0.67 -6.43
CA LYS A 110 10.55 -0.37 -7.13
C LYS A 110 9.72 -1.64 -7.26
N HIS A 111 8.41 -1.49 -7.13
CA HIS A 111 7.45 -2.57 -7.29
C HIS A 111 6.54 -2.24 -8.48
N SER A 112 6.79 -2.87 -9.62
CA SER A 112 5.98 -2.66 -10.82
C SER A 112 4.53 -3.11 -10.59
N VAL A 113 3.59 -2.25 -10.98
CA VAL A 113 2.15 -2.45 -10.77
C VAL A 113 1.46 -2.70 -12.10
N ALA A 114 0.59 -3.71 -12.14
CA ALA A 114 -0.39 -3.87 -13.21
C ALA A 114 -1.78 -3.45 -12.73
N VAL A 115 -2.53 -2.72 -13.55
CA VAL A 115 -3.94 -2.39 -13.29
C VAL A 115 -4.81 -3.14 -14.29
N VAL A 116 -5.79 -3.89 -13.81
CA VAL A 116 -6.71 -4.68 -14.63
C VAL A 116 -8.14 -4.14 -14.49
N GLY A 117 -8.75 -3.81 -15.63
CA GLY A 117 -10.03 -3.12 -15.74
C GLY A 117 -9.84 -1.61 -15.85
N ILE A 118 -9.88 -1.09 -17.09
CA ILE A 118 -9.63 0.33 -17.42
C ILE A 118 -10.96 1.09 -17.59
N GLY A 119 -11.92 0.77 -16.73
CA GLY A 119 -13.09 1.62 -16.50
C GLY A 119 -12.74 2.89 -15.72
N ASN A 120 -13.74 3.59 -15.20
CA ASN A 120 -13.53 4.87 -14.50
C ASN A 120 -12.48 4.80 -13.37
N LEU A 121 -12.55 3.75 -12.54
CA LEU A 121 -11.60 3.59 -11.43
C LEU A 121 -10.20 3.23 -11.93
N GLY A 122 -10.09 2.24 -12.83
CA GLY A 122 -8.79 1.83 -13.37
C GLY A 122 -8.09 2.96 -14.10
N HIS A 123 -8.84 3.75 -14.90
CA HIS A 123 -8.32 4.95 -15.55
C HIS A 123 -7.80 5.98 -14.54
N ALA A 124 -8.54 6.22 -13.45
CA ALA A 124 -8.09 7.14 -12.40
C ALA A 124 -6.83 6.62 -11.68
N LEU A 125 -6.75 5.32 -11.40
CA LEU A 125 -5.59 4.70 -10.75
C LEU A 125 -4.35 4.72 -11.67
N ALA A 126 -4.51 4.47 -12.97
CA ALA A 126 -3.42 4.54 -13.94
C ALA A 126 -2.79 5.94 -14.04
N ASN A 127 -3.60 6.99 -13.84
CA ASN A 127 -3.14 8.38 -13.84
C ASN A 127 -2.74 8.90 -12.44
N TYR A 128 -2.80 8.07 -11.40
CA TYR A 128 -2.52 8.53 -10.04
C TYR A 128 -1.02 8.69 -9.80
N GLY A 129 -0.52 9.92 -9.84
CA GLY A 129 0.90 10.25 -9.64
C GLY A 129 1.48 9.86 -8.27
N GLY A 130 0.62 9.54 -7.29
CA GLY A 130 1.05 9.08 -5.96
C GLY A 130 1.64 7.67 -5.93
N PHE A 131 1.42 6.85 -6.94
CA PHE A 131 2.03 5.52 -7.03
C PHE A 131 3.51 5.60 -7.41
N PRO A 132 3.90 6.19 -8.55
CA PRO A 132 5.31 6.28 -8.94
C PRO A 132 6.18 7.02 -7.92
N SER A 133 5.66 8.10 -7.32
CA SER A 133 6.39 8.88 -6.31
C SER A 133 6.73 8.09 -5.04
N ARG A 134 6.05 6.96 -4.80
CA ARG A 134 6.27 6.09 -3.64
C ARG A 134 6.91 4.74 -4.00
N GLY A 135 7.46 4.59 -5.22
CA GLY A 135 8.13 3.37 -5.63
C GLY A 135 7.22 2.32 -6.27
N PHE A 136 5.98 2.67 -6.66
CA PHE A 136 5.00 1.80 -7.30
C PHE A 136 4.65 2.27 -8.72
N PRO A 137 5.60 2.25 -9.67
CA PRO A 137 5.29 2.63 -11.04
C PRO A 137 4.24 1.69 -11.64
N VAL A 138 3.20 2.26 -12.27
CA VAL A 138 2.29 1.48 -13.11
C VAL A 138 3.05 1.10 -14.36
N ALA A 139 3.23 -0.19 -14.59
CA ALA A 139 4.01 -0.75 -15.70
C ALA A 139 3.12 -1.39 -16.78
N ALA A 140 1.93 -1.85 -16.42
CA ALA A 140 1.00 -2.52 -17.33
C ALA A 140 -0.44 -2.17 -17.04
N LEU A 141 -1.25 -2.08 -18.09
CA LEU A 141 -2.69 -1.86 -18.04
C LEU A 141 -3.37 -2.95 -18.86
N PHE A 142 -4.45 -3.54 -18.34
CA PHE A 142 -5.17 -4.61 -19.03
C PHE A 142 -6.67 -4.35 -19.04
N ASP A 143 -7.30 -4.64 -20.17
CA ASP A 143 -8.74 -4.70 -20.27
C ASP A 143 -9.16 -5.87 -21.18
N ILE A 144 -10.44 -6.28 -21.06
CA ILE A 144 -11.06 -7.28 -21.94
C ILE A 144 -11.63 -6.64 -23.22
N ASP A 145 -11.86 -5.33 -23.19
CA ASP A 145 -12.42 -4.59 -24.32
C ASP A 145 -11.35 -4.41 -25.41
N PRO A 146 -11.54 -5.01 -26.60
CA PRO A 146 -10.62 -4.88 -27.70
C PRO A 146 -10.49 -3.43 -28.21
N ASP A 147 -11.52 -2.60 -28.03
CA ASP A 147 -11.49 -1.19 -28.45
C ASP A 147 -10.55 -0.34 -27.59
N LEU A 148 -10.20 -0.80 -26.40
CA LEU A 148 -9.22 -0.17 -25.52
C LEU A 148 -7.79 -0.63 -25.81
N THR A 149 -7.59 -1.75 -26.50
CA THR A 149 -6.24 -2.29 -26.77
C THR A 149 -5.40 -1.31 -27.58
N GLY A 150 -4.23 -0.99 -27.08
CA GLY A 150 -3.31 -0.01 -27.67
C GLY A 150 -3.63 1.45 -27.33
N VAL A 151 -4.78 1.75 -26.71
CA VAL A 151 -5.12 3.10 -26.26
C VAL A 151 -4.24 3.49 -25.07
N PRO A 152 -3.51 4.61 -25.11
CA PRO A 152 -2.67 5.02 -23.98
C PRO A 152 -3.50 5.65 -22.85
N VAL A 153 -3.28 5.16 -21.62
CA VAL A 153 -3.83 5.74 -20.39
C VAL A 153 -2.66 6.04 -19.45
N GLY A 154 -2.50 7.29 -19.03
CA GLY A 154 -1.33 7.72 -18.28
C GLY A 154 0.01 7.54 -19.03
N GLY A 155 -0.04 7.49 -20.36
CA GLY A 155 1.13 7.24 -21.21
C GLY A 155 1.48 5.75 -21.38
N ILE A 156 0.71 4.83 -20.82
CA ILE A 156 0.92 3.38 -20.90
C ILE A 156 -0.16 2.80 -21.80
N PRO A 157 0.18 2.06 -22.87
CA PRO A 157 -0.80 1.40 -23.70
C PRO A 157 -1.54 0.31 -22.91
N VAL A 158 -2.85 0.18 -23.14
CA VAL A 158 -3.65 -0.91 -22.60
C VAL A 158 -3.37 -2.17 -23.40
N ASP A 159 -2.99 -3.24 -22.75
CA ASP A 159 -2.82 -4.57 -23.33
C ASP A 159 -4.12 -5.38 -23.17
N HIS A 160 -4.37 -6.34 -24.08
CA HIS A 160 -5.51 -7.24 -23.90
C HIS A 160 -5.29 -8.20 -22.73
N ILE A 161 -6.34 -8.54 -21.99
CA ILE A 161 -6.25 -9.39 -20.79
C ILE A 161 -5.62 -10.77 -21.06
N ASP A 162 -5.68 -11.26 -22.29
CA ASP A 162 -5.08 -12.54 -22.65
C ASP A 162 -3.55 -12.51 -22.67
N ASP A 163 -2.95 -11.33 -22.78
CA ASP A 163 -1.51 -11.13 -22.79
C ASP A 163 -0.91 -10.95 -21.38
N ILE A 164 -1.75 -11.04 -20.34
CA ILE A 164 -1.36 -10.74 -18.94
C ILE A 164 -0.11 -11.51 -18.49
N THR A 165 0.02 -12.78 -18.85
CA THR A 165 1.14 -13.62 -18.42
C THR A 165 2.47 -13.17 -19.02
N SER A 166 2.50 -12.91 -20.33
CA SER A 166 3.71 -12.46 -21.05
C SER A 166 4.12 -11.06 -20.62
N VAL A 167 3.16 -10.13 -20.56
CA VAL A 167 3.41 -8.73 -20.21
C VAL A 167 3.83 -8.58 -18.75
N CYS A 168 3.18 -9.31 -17.82
CA CYS A 168 3.59 -9.29 -16.42
C CYS A 168 5.02 -9.82 -16.21
N ALA A 169 5.42 -10.86 -16.95
CA ALA A 169 6.76 -11.39 -16.88
C ALA A 169 7.79 -10.42 -17.48
N GLU A 170 7.51 -9.85 -18.66
CA GLU A 170 8.38 -8.89 -19.34
C GLU A 170 8.62 -7.62 -18.52
N ARG A 171 7.56 -7.10 -17.89
CA ARG A 171 7.61 -5.84 -17.12
C ARG A 171 7.84 -6.05 -15.62
N GLU A 172 8.18 -7.26 -15.21
CA GLU A 172 8.50 -7.65 -13.82
C GLU A 172 7.41 -7.19 -12.82
N VAL A 173 6.14 -7.42 -13.17
CA VAL A 173 5.01 -7.02 -12.34
C VAL A 173 5.01 -7.79 -11.03
N SER A 174 5.00 -7.09 -9.92
CA SER A 174 5.00 -7.65 -8.56
C SER A 174 3.68 -7.42 -7.81
N ILE A 175 2.90 -6.42 -8.22
CA ILE A 175 1.61 -6.09 -7.61
C ILE A 175 0.53 -5.98 -8.69
N GLY A 176 -0.57 -6.70 -8.51
CA GLY A 176 -1.76 -6.59 -9.34
C GLY A 176 -2.84 -5.73 -8.68
N VAL A 177 -3.45 -4.83 -9.43
CA VAL A 177 -4.62 -4.06 -8.99
C VAL A 177 -5.83 -4.50 -9.78
N ILE A 178 -6.88 -4.98 -9.10
CA ILE A 178 -8.13 -5.42 -9.71
C ILE A 178 -9.16 -4.30 -9.55
N ALA A 179 -9.55 -3.69 -10.67
CA ALA A 179 -10.55 -2.63 -10.76
C ALA A 179 -11.71 -3.02 -11.70
N THR A 180 -12.01 -4.32 -11.77
CA THR A 180 -13.04 -4.92 -12.62
C THR A 180 -14.38 -5.07 -11.87
N PRO A 181 -15.49 -5.29 -12.60
CA PRO A 181 -16.75 -5.68 -11.97
C PRO A 181 -16.63 -6.97 -11.15
N PRO A 182 -17.49 -7.16 -10.12
CA PRO A 182 -17.41 -8.30 -9.20
C PRO A 182 -17.34 -9.66 -9.88
N GLN A 183 -18.10 -9.82 -10.99
CA GLN A 183 -18.23 -11.07 -11.73
C GLN A 183 -16.92 -11.50 -12.43
N ALA A 184 -16.08 -10.54 -12.80
CA ALA A 184 -14.80 -10.79 -13.47
C ALA A 184 -13.61 -10.92 -12.50
N ALA A 185 -13.75 -10.45 -11.27
CA ALA A 185 -12.64 -10.26 -10.34
C ALA A 185 -11.88 -11.56 -10.02
N GLN A 186 -12.57 -12.69 -9.84
CA GLN A 186 -11.91 -13.97 -9.56
C GLN A 186 -11.10 -14.46 -10.77
N ALA A 187 -11.66 -14.42 -11.97
CA ALA A 187 -10.96 -14.84 -13.18
C ALA A 187 -9.72 -13.98 -13.46
N VAL A 188 -9.79 -12.68 -13.17
CA VAL A 188 -8.64 -11.76 -13.26
C VAL A 188 -7.59 -12.11 -12.21
N CYS A 189 -8.02 -12.39 -10.97
CA CYS A 189 -7.13 -12.83 -9.90
C CYS A 189 -6.36 -14.08 -10.29
N ASP A 190 -7.06 -15.11 -10.81
CA ASP A 190 -6.46 -16.37 -11.24
C ASP A 190 -5.41 -16.17 -12.33
N ARG A 191 -5.67 -15.27 -13.29
CA ARG A 191 -4.71 -14.90 -14.35
C ARG A 191 -3.48 -14.20 -13.78
N LEU A 192 -3.64 -13.24 -12.86
CA LEU A 192 -2.53 -12.56 -12.18
C LEU A 192 -1.67 -13.54 -11.39
N VAL A 193 -2.30 -14.45 -10.63
CA VAL A 193 -1.59 -15.48 -9.87
C VAL A 193 -0.83 -16.44 -10.81
N SER A 194 -1.45 -16.84 -11.92
CA SER A 194 -0.81 -17.68 -12.95
C SER A 194 0.36 -16.98 -13.64
N ALA A 195 0.33 -15.64 -13.71
CA ALA A 195 1.43 -14.81 -14.19
C ALA A 195 2.55 -14.60 -13.14
N GLY A 196 2.44 -15.20 -11.94
CA GLY A 196 3.43 -15.11 -10.86
C GLY A 196 3.24 -13.93 -9.91
N VAL A 197 2.16 -13.15 -10.05
CA VAL A 197 1.85 -12.03 -9.15
C VAL A 197 1.35 -12.59 -7.81
N GLN A 198 1.99 -12.21 -6.71
CA GLN A 198 1.68 -12.71 -5.36
C GLN A 198 1.05 -11.66 -4.44
N CYS A 199 0.98 -10.41 -4.85
CA CYS A 199 0.38 -9.33 -4.08
C CYS A 199 -0.73 -8.65 -4.90
N ILE A 200 -1.95 -8.62 -4.37
CA ILE A 200 -3.12 -8.13 -5.09
C ILE A 200 -3.85 -7.07 -4.26
N LEU A 201 -4.10 -5.91 -4.87
CA LEU A 201 -4.99 -4.88 -4.34
C LEU A 201 -6.34 -5.00 -5.05
N ASN A 202 -7.37 -5.45 -4.34
CA ASN A 202 -8.68 -5.72 -4.89
C ASN A 202 -9.69 -4.62 -4.55
N PHE A 203 -10.18 -3.92 -5.56
CA PHE A 203 -11.26 -2.94 -5.43
C PHE A 203 -12.65 -3.52 -5.72
N ALA A 204 -12.74 -4.73 -6.26
CA ALA A 204 -14.03 -5.38 -6.45
C ALA A 204 -14.63 -5.79 -5.08
N PRO A 205 -15.94 -5.57 -4.86
CA PRO A 205 -16.59 -5.84 -3.58
C PRO A 205 -16.87 -7.34 -3.36
N VAL A 206 -15.88 -8.18 -3.64
CA VAL A 206 -15.93 -9.65 -3.47
C VAL A 206 -14.71 -10.15 -2.71
N VAL A 207 -14.86 -11.31 -2.08
CA VAL A 207 -13.74 -12.05 -1.49
C VAL A 207 -13.15 -12.95 -2.57
N LEU A 208 -11.85 -12.81 -2.81
CA LEU A 208 -11.13 -13.63 -3.78
C LEU A 208 -10.61 -14.90 -3.11
N GLN A 209 -10.66 -16.00 -3.82
CA GLN A 209 -10.07 -17.27 -3.42
C GLN A 209 -8.65 -17.34 -4.01
N VAL A 210 -7.65 -17.45 -3.16
CA VAL A 210 -6.24 -17.46 -3.56
C VAL A 210 -5.47 -18.54 -2.80
N PRO A 211 -4.34 -19.02 -3.33
CA PRO A 211 -3.39 -19.84 -2.59
C PRO A 211 -2.81 -19.10 -1.37
N ASP A 212 -2.39 -19.83 -0.34
CA ASP A 212 -1.86 -19.27 0.92
C ASP A 212 -0.63 -18.36 0.76
N TYR A 213 0.09 -18.48 -0.34
CA TYR A 213 1.25 -17.64 -0.64
C TYR A 213 0.91 -16.32 -1.33
N VAL A 214 -0.37 -16.06 -1.65
CA VAL A 214 -0.85 -14.83 -2.30
C VAL A 214 -1.49 -13.93 -1.27
N GLU A 215 -0.98 -12.72 -1.16
CA GLU A 215 -1.54 -11.70 -0.28
C GLU A 215 -2.59 -10.86 -1.03
N VAL A 216 -3.79 -10.75 -0.48
CA VAL A 216 -4.87 -9.92 -1.03
C VAL A 216 -5.28 -8.84 -0.05
N ARG A 217 -5.17 -7.59 -0.47
CA ARG A 217 -5.70 -6.43 0.26
C ARG A 217 -6.96 -5.94 -0.43
N LYS A 218 -8.09 -5.98 0.28
CA LYS A 218 -9.37 -5.47 -0.22
C LYS A 218 -9.53 -3.99 0.14
N VAL A 219 -9.94 -3.20 -0.82
CA VAL A 219 -10.35 -1.80 -0.65
C VAL A 219 -11.82 -1.67 -1.03
N ASP A 220 -12.68 -1.46 -0.05
CA ASP A 220 -14.13 -1.35 -0.26
C ASP A 220 -14.63 -0.01 0.23
N LEU A 221 -14.76 0.94 -0.69
CA LEU A 221 -15.18 2.31 -0.37
C LEU A 221 -16.60 2.36 0.19
N ALA A 222 -17.47 1.41 -0.19
CA ALA A 222 -18.83 1.36 0.33
C ALA A 222 -18.85 0.96 1.81
N VAL A 223 -17.97 0.05 2.23
CA VAL A 223 -17.81 -0.32 3.64
C VAL A 223 -17.33 0.87 4.46
N GLU A 224 -16.37 1.65 3.96
CA GLU A 224 -15.89 2.87 4.64
C GLU A 224 -17.02 3.90 4.79
N MET A 225 -17.88 4.07 3.77
CA MET A 225 -19.04 4.94 3.85
C MET A 225 -20.09 4.43 4.86
N GLN A 226 -20.29 3.11 4.97
CA GLN A 226 -21.18 2.53 5.98
C GLN A 226 -20.67 2.76 7.41
N ILE A 227 -19.35 2.66 7.63
CA ILE A 227 -18.73 2.99 8.93
C ILE A 227 -18.96 4.47 9.27
N LEU A 228 -18.80 5.37 8.32
CA LEU A 228 -19.10 6.79 8.51
C LEU A 228 -20.58 7.05 8.81
N SER A 229 -21.49 6.33 8.14
CA SER A 229 -22.94 6.41 8.40
C SER A 229 -23.28 6.06 9.85
N PHE A 230 -22.66 5.02 10.42
CA PHE A 230 -22.80 4.70 11.85
C PHE A 230 -22.40 5.88 12.76
N HIS A 231 -21.28 6.53 12.46
CA HIS A 231 -20.83 7.69 13.25
C HIS A 231 -21.76 8.90 13.11
N VAL A 232 -22.36 9.11 11.94
CA VAL A 232 -23.37 10.17 11.73
C VAL A 232 -24.61 9.89 12.57
N ALA A 233 -25.15 8.67 12.53
CA ALA A 233 -26.31 8.28 13.32
C ALA A 233 -26.07 8.45 14.82
N ARG A 234 -24.94 7.94 15.32
CA ARG A 234 -24.58 8.06 16.75
C ARG A 234 -24.52 9.51 17.22
N ARG A 235 -23.92 10.42 16.42
CA ARG A 235 -23.88 11.85 16.78
C ARG A 235 -25.25 12.49 16.79
N ALA A 236 -26.16 12.08 15.91
CA ALA A 236 -27.53 12.56 15.90
C ALA A 236 -28.29 12.12 17.17
N ASP A 237 -28.07 10.87 17.61
CA ASP A 237 -28.68 10.35 18.85
C ASP A 237 -28.12 11.04 20.10
N GLU A 238 -26.80 11.28 20.15
CA GLU A 238 -26.15 12.06 21.24
C GLU A 238 -26.72 13.48 21.31
N ALA A 239 -26.86 14.17 20.19
CA ALA A 239 -27.42 15.52 20.11
C ALA A 239 -28.90 15.55 20.50
N ALA A 240 -29.71 14.54 20.14
CA ALA A 240 -31.11 14.42 20.54
C ALA A 240 -31.24 14.11 22.04
N GLY A 241 -30.33 13.26 22.59
CA GLY A 241 -30.28 12.94 24.02
C GLY A 241 -29.91 14.15 24.88
N ASP A 242 -29.00 15.00 24.44
CA ASP A 242 -28.62 16.25 25.12
C ASP A 242 -29.77 17.28 25.10
N VAL A 243 -30.57 17.34 24.04
CA VAL A 243 -31.75 18.20 23.96
C VAL A 243 -32.81 17.73 24.95
N VAL A 244 -33.02 16.43 25.12
CA VAL A 244 -34.00 15.88 26.10
C VAL A 244 -33.51 16.11 27.52
N ASN A 245 -32.22 16.00 27.81
CA ASN A 245 -31.65 16.28 29.12
C ASN A 245 -31.54 17.79 29.45
N GLY A 246 -31.50 18.65 28.43
CA GLY A 246 -31.44 20.11 28.57
C GLY A 246 -32.81 20.77 28.78
N ILE A 247 -33.92 20.06 28.55
CA ILE A 247 -35.26 20.49 28.96
C ILE A 247 -35.44 20.06 30.41
N GLY A 248 -34.72 20.73 31.32
CA GLY A 248 -34.92 20.61 32.74
C GLY A 248 -36.38 20.91 33.05
N VAL A 249 -37.05 19.96 33.65
CA VAL A 249 -38.39 20.12 34.27
C VAL A 249 -38.21 21.17 35.36
N ASP A 250 -38.45 22.46 35.03
CA ASP A 250 -38.68 23.46 36.05
C ASP A 250 -39.93 23.02 36.78
N GLY A 251 -39.68 22.43 37.94
CA GLY A 251 -40.73 21.87 38.80
C GLY A 251 -41.71 22.92 39.26
N VAL A 252 -42.90 22.88 38.70
CA VAL A 252 -44.05 23.48 39.32
C VAL A 252 -44.43 22.64 40.55
N VAL A 253 -43.95 23.04 41.72
CA VAL A 253 -44.42 22.53 43.00
C VAL A 253 -45.78 23.16 43.28
N ILE A 254 -46.88 22.45 42.97
CA ILE A 254 -48.20 22.76 43.49
C ILE A 254 -48.23 22.21 44.92
N ARG A 255 -48.20 23.07 45.90
CA ARG A 255 -48.53 22.71 47.29
C ARG A 255 -50.04 22.83 47.49
N PRO A 256 -50.65 21.97 48.36
CA PRO A 256 -52.08 21.86 48.61
C PRO A 256 -52.67 23.04 49.38
#